data_068eaa30e43327f69e39ea58585bdefc
#
_entry.id   068eaa30e43327f69e39ea58585bdefc
#
_cell.length_a   1.000
_cell.length_b   1.000
_cell.length_c   1.000
_cell.angle_alpha   90.00
_cell.angle_beta   90.00
_cell.angle_gamma   90.00
#
_symmetry.space_group_name_H-M   'P 1'
#
loop_
_entity.id
_entity.type
_entity.pdbx_description
1 polymer ?
#
loop_
_entity_poly.entity_id
_entity_poly.type
_entity_poly.pdbx_seq_one_letter_code
_entity_poly.pdbx_strand_id
1 'polypeptide(L)' 'MKFRLAELRRARGISQLKLALDLSMNQNTISRYETGEREADYKTLIRLADYFDVSLDYLLGRSNEK' A
#
# COMPACT_ATOMS: atom_id res chain seq x y z
N MET A 1 11.05 5.55 8.98
CA MET A 1 9.89 4.69 8.66
C MET A 1 9.99 4.23 7.22
N LYS A 2 9.58 3.02 6.94
CA LYS A 2 9.58 2.49 5.59
C LYS A 2 8.16 2.07 5.21
N PHE A 3 7.60 2.75 4.20
CA PHE A 3 6.28 2.40 3.68
C PHE A 3 6.33 1.02 3.04
N ARG A 4 5.47 0.11 3.51
CA ARG A 4 5.56 -1.31 3.13
C ARG A 4 4.64 -1.71 1.97
N LEU A 5 4.08 -0.75 1.24
CA LEU A 5 3.10 -1.06 0.19
C LEU A 5 3.67 -2.03 -0.85
N ALA A 6 4.83 -1.71 -1.43
CA ALA A 6 5.44 -2.57 -2.45
C ALA A 6 5.79 -3.95 -1.88
N GLU A 7 6.30 -3.99 -0.66
CA GLU A 7 6.65 -5.24 0.01
C GLU A 7 5.42 -6.13 0.19
N LEU A 8 4.32 -5.57 0.70
CA LEU A 8 3.07 -6.31 0.90
C LEU A 8 2.49 -6.79 -0.41
N ARG A 9 2.51 -5.95 -1.43
CA ARG A 9 2.02 -6.31 -2.76
C ARG A 9 2.80 -7.50 -3.34
N ARG A 10 4.13 -7.41 -3.27
CA ARG A 10 5.00 -8.46 -3.79
C ARG A 10 4.85 -9.76 -3.01
N ALA A 11 4.67 -9.66 -1.70
CA ALA A 11 4.46 -10.84 -0.86
C ALA A 11 3.19 -11.60 -1.25
N ARG A 12 2.17 -10.90 -1.75
CA ARG A 12 0.95 -11.52 -2.26
C ARG A 12 1.07 -11.97 -3.72
N GLY A 13 2.16 -11.64 -4.39
CA GLY A 13 2.36 -12.00 -5.78
C GLY A 13 1.42 -11.28 -6.74
N ILE A 14 0.98 -10.08 -6.41
CA ILE A 14 0.08 -9.31 -7.28
C ILE A 14 0.82 -8.13 -7.91
N SER A 15 0.37 -7.72 -9.10
CA SER A 15 0.95 -6.60 -9.81
C SER A 15 0.38 -5.27 -9.30
N GLN A 16 1.05 -4.17 -9.66
CA GLN A 16 0.51 -2.83 -9.39
C GLN A 16 -0.85 -2.64 -10.06
N LEU A 17 -1.01 -3.16 -11.27
CA LEU A 17 -2.28 -3.07 -11.99
C LEU A 17 -3.39 -3.81 -11.24
N LYS A 18 -3.12 -5.02 -10.78
CA LYS A 18 -4.10 -5.81 -10.02
C LYS A 18 -4.54 -5.06 -8.75
N LEU A 19 -3.58 -4.53 -8.01
CA LEU A 19 -3.88 -3.76 -6.81
C LEU A 19 -4.73 -2.54 -7.13
N ALA A 20 -4.36 -1.81 -8.17
CA ALA A 20 -5.10 -0.62 -8.59
C ALA A 20 -6.54 -0.98 -8.99
N LEU A 21 -6.72 -2.06 -9.75
CA LEU A 21 -8.06 -2.50 -10.15
C LEU A 21 -8.91 -2.89 -8.95
N ASP A 22 -8.34 -3.61 -8.01
CA ASP A 22 -9.06 -4.04 -6.81
C ASP A 22 -9.50 -2.85 -5.94
N LEU A 23 -8.74 -1.78 -5.96
CA LEU A 23 -9.03 -0.58 -5.17
C LEU A 23 -9.71 0.52 -5.98
N SER A 24 -10.00 0.27 -7.25
CA SER A 24 -10.57 1.27 -8.16
C SER A 24 -9.70 2.52 -8.24
N MET A 25 -8.40 2.33 -8.34
CA MET A 25 -7.41 3.40 -8.40
C MET A 25 -6.61 3.32 -9.70
N ASN A 26 -5.89 4.39 -9.98
CA ASN A 26 -4.99 4.44 -11.13
C ASN A 26 -3.67 3.75 -10.78
N GLN A 27 -3.16 2.92 -11.71
CA GLN A 27 -1.89 2.23 -11.50
C GLN A 27 -0.74 3.21 -11.27
N ASN A 28 -0.73 4.34 -11.98
CA ASN A 28 0.32 5.35 -11.79
C ASN A 28 0.33 5.91 -10.38
N THR A 29 -0.84 6.02 -9.76
CA THR A 29 -0.95 6.48 -8.38
C THR A 29 -0.31 5.47 -7.43
N ILE A 30 -0.59 4.18 -7.63
CA ILE A 30 0.05 3.12 -6.84
C ILE A 30 1.57 3.17 -7.00
N SER A 31 2.06 3.31 -8.24
CA SER A 31 3.49 3.40 -8.51
C SER A 31 4.13 4.57 -7.77
N ARG A 32 3.50 5.73 -7.77
CA ARG A 32 4.02 6.91 -7.07
C ARG A 32 4.04 6.74 -5.56
N TYR A 33 3.05 6.07 -5.01
CA TYR A 33 3.05 5.74 -3.58
C TYR A 33 4.24 4.82 -3.25
N GLU A 34 4.51 3.83 -4.10
CA GLU A 34 5.60 2.88 -3.86
C GLU A 34 6.98 3.52 -3.96
N THR A 35 7.13 4.51 -4.84
CA THR A 35 8.41 5.21 -5.01
C THR A 35 8.61 6.37 -4.03
N GLY A 36 7.57 6.77 -3.32
CA GLY A 36 7.63 7.91 -2.42
C GLY A 36 7.40 9.25 -3.11
N GLU A 37 7.08 9.26 -4.41
CA GLU A 37 6.81 10.51 -5.13
C GLU A 37 5.52 11.19 -4.65
N ARG A 38 4.61 10.40 -4.10
CA ARG A 38 3.31 10.90 -3.63
C ARG A 38 2.94 10.19 -2.33
N GLU A 39 2.44 10.97 -1.38
CA GLU A 39 1.93 10.41 -0.14
C GLU A 39 0.43 10.15 -0.29
N ALA A 40 -0.02 9.01 0.21
CA ALA A 40 -1.45 8.69 0.22
C ALA A 40 -2.12 9.43 1.38
N ASP A 41 -3.36 9.88 1.15
CA ASP A 41 -4.15 10.44 2.24
C ASP A 41 -4.53 9.32 3.21
N TYR A 42 -5.00 9.70 4.41
CA TYR A 42 -5.21 8.66 5.41
C TYR A 42 -6.37 7.71 5.06
N LYS A 43 -7.37 8.17 4.32
CA LYS A 43 -8.44 7.26 3.86
C LYS A 43 -7.89 6.17 2.94
N THR A 44 -7.01 6.55 2.03
CA THR A 44 -6.34 5.60 1.14
C THR A 44 -5.44 4.66 1.92
N LEU A 45 -4.70 5.20 2.90
CA LEU A 45 -3.85 4.38 3.76
C LEU A 45 -4.66 3.32 4.52
N ILE A 46 -5.82 3.69 5.03
CA ILE A 46 -6.70 2.76 5.73
C ILE A 46 -7.19 1.67 4.77
N ARG A 47 -7.60 2.06 3.55
CA ARG A 47 -8.03 1.09 2.53
C ARG A 47 -6.91 0.10 2.19
N LEU A 48 -5.68 0.60 2.07
CA LEU A 48 -4.53 -0.25 1.77
C LEU A 48 -4.24 -1.21 2.93
N ALA A 49 -4.27 -0.72 4.16
CA ALA A 49 -4.06 -1.55 5.34
C ALA A 49 -5.13 -2.64 5.44
N ASP A 50 -6.39 -2.27 5.20
CA ASP A 50 -7.50 -3.22 5.21
C ASP A 50 -7.37 -4.26 4.10
N TYR A 51 -6.97 -3.83 2.91
CA TYR A 51 -6.77 -4.73 1.78
C TYR A 51 -5.74 -5.82 2.11
N PHE A 52 -4.65 -5.44 2.76
CA PHE A 52 -3.57 -6.35 3.12
C PHE A 52 -3.76 -6.99 4.49
N ASP A 53 -4.84 -6.65 5.19
CA ASP A 53 -5.14 -7.18 6.53
C ASP A 53 -3.98 -6.96 7.50
N VAL A 54 -3.47 -5.74 7.53
CA VAL A 54 -2.41 -5.33 8.44
C VAL A 54 -2.81 -4.04 9.13
N SER A 55 -2.14 -3.72 10.25
CA SER A 55 -2.36 -2.46 10.92
C SER A 55 -1.81 -1.30 10.08
N LEU A 56 -2.34 -0.11 10.31
CA LEU A 56 -1.83 1.10 9.67
C LEU A 56 -0.37 1.33 10.05
N ASP A 57 0.00 1.11 11.31
CA ASP A 57 1.38 1.26 11.77
C ASP A 57 2.33 0.32 11.04
N TYR A 58 1.90 -0.92 10.78
CA TYR A 58 2.71 -1.86 10.02
C TYR A 58 2.91 -1.39 8.59
N LEU A 59 1.83 -0.95 7.94
CA LEU A 59 1.88 -0.43 6.57
C LEU A 59 2.85 0.75 6.47
N LEU A 60 2.79 1.66 7.45
CA LEU A 60 3.65 2.84 7.47
C LEU A 60 5.09 2.55 7.89
N GLY A 61 5.39 1.33 8.31
CA GLY A 61 6.72 0.97 8.75
C GLY A 61 7.06 1.42 10.17
N ARG A 62 6.04 1.78 10.96
CA ARG A 62 6.23 2.23 12.35
C ARG A 62 6.25 1.08 13.33
N SER A 63 5.76 -0.08 12.94
CA SER A 63 5.67 -1.26 13.80
C SER A 63 6.00 -2.50 12.99
N ASN A 64 6.53 -3.52 13.65
CA ASN A 64 6.73 -4.84 13.04
C ASN A 64 5.56 -5.78 13.32
N GLU A 65 4.55 -5.31 14.02
CA GLU A 65 3.36 -6.10 14.29
C GLU A 65 2.27 -5.80 13.27
N LYS A 66 1.84 -6.83 12.58
CA LYS A 66 0.80 -6.71 11.58
C LYS A 66 -0.55 -6.44 12.27
#